data_65ff328113eb30e4d301ef8e89dcd9cd
#
_entry.id   65ff328113eb30e4d301ef8e89dcd9cd
#
_cell.length_a   1.000
_cell.length_b   1.000
_cell.length_c   1.000
_cell.angle_alpha   90.00
_cell.angle_beta   90.00
_cell.angle_gamma   90.00
#
_symmetry.space_group_name_H-M   'P 1'
#
loop_
_entity.id
_entity.type
_entity.pdbx_description
1 polymer ?
#
loop_
_entity_poly.entity_id
_entity_poly.type
_entity_poly.pdbx_seq_one_letter_code
_entity_poly.pdbx_strand_id
1 'polypeptide(L)'
;MALLGKSSLALLCGFHPFRRRGAEAAERLAMATPNHIRHFTADNPGIMTLQGTNQYVVGKENVVVIDVALSADSNMDGIIEQAEAMGAKKIEKILLTHIHSDHCGGALALKKRTGAKVGIHRSRAGFLGGEDFQYGDNERISFGGGELSVLHTPGHESGHCCFYEAGDKVLFSGDNILGFGTAVIRPPDGNMTDYLKSLERLLGFNISLILPGHGPLIGKPEAKIREYIQHRLEREQQVLAALRKGRNTIGDITQMIYVDVSPALQRVAEFSVQAHLEKLMREGRVKRETNRYLLLSDN
;
A
#
# COMPACT_ATOMS: atom_id res chain seq x y z
N MET A 1 -27.13 -10.02 13.46
CA MET A 1 -25.83 -9.96 14.16
C MET A 1 -24.75 -9.62 13.13
N ALA A 2 -24.60 -8.36 12.73
CA ALA A 2 -23.53 -7.92 11.82
C ALA A 2 -23.32 -6.39 11.94
N LEU A 3 -22.79 -5.90 13.05
CA LEU A 3 -22.50 -4.45 13.24
C LEU A 3 -21.25 -4.14 14.09
N LEU A 4 -20.36 -5.12 14.33
CA LEU A 4 -19.20 -4.93 15.24
C LEU A 4 -17.84 -4.76 14.51
N GLY A 5 -17.78 -4.84 13.16
CA GLY A 5 -16.50 -4.85 12.43
C GLY A 5 -15.89 -3.50 12.07
N LYS A 6 -16.66 -2.40 12.08
CA LYS A 6 -16.21 -1.12 11.48
C LYS A 6 -15.47 -0.17 12.44
N SER A 7 -15.63 -0.35 13.75
CA SER A 7 -15.04 0.55 14.75
C SER A 7 -13.57 0.23 15.10
N SER A 8 -13.17 -1.04 15.03
CA SER A 8 -11.87 -1.48 15.52
C SER A 8 -10.69 -1.12 14.60
N LEU A 9 -10.91 -1.02 13.28
CA LEU A 9 -9.85 -0.66 12.34
C LEU A 9 -9.48 0.83 12.44
N ALA A 10 -10.48 1.68 12.76
CA ALA A 10 -10.27 3.11 12.96
C ALA A 10 -9.37 3.42 14.17
N LEU A 11 -9.42 2.60 15.22
CA LEU A 11 -8.64 2.77 16.44
C LEU A 11 -7.15 2.43 16.26
N LEU A 12 -6.80 1.47 15.39
CA LEU A 12 -5.40 1.18 15.04
C LEU A 12 -4.68 2.37 14.40
N CYS A 13 -5.44 3.21 13.71
CA CYS A 13 -4.91 4.28 12.89
C CYS A 13 -5.12 5.67 13.51
N GLY A 14 -5.83 5.79 14.63
CA GLY A 14 -6.15 7.08 15.25
C GLY A 14 -7.19 7.90 14.47
N PHE A 15 -7.96 7.28 13.57
CA PHE A 15 -8.95 7.95 12.74
C PHE A 15 -10.39 7.71 13.22
N HIS A 16 -11.19 8.77 13.24
CA HIS A 16 -12.62 8.72 13.55
C HIS A 16 -13.45 8.05 12.44
N PRO A 17 -14.54 7.34 12.77
CA PRO A 17 -15.35 6.61 11.80
C PRO A 17 -16.00 7.54 10.76
N PHE A 18 -16.01 7.06 9.52
CA PHE A 18 -16.51 7.70 8.29
C PHE A 18 -17.95 8.17 8.45
N ARG A 19 -18.22 9.46 8.39
CA ARG A 19 -19.57 10.03 8.21
C ARG A 19 -19.94 10.06 6.71
N ARG A 20 -21.23 10.10 6.37
CA ARG A 20 -21.83 10.12 5.02
C ARG A 20 -21.14 11.06 4.00
N ARG A 21 -20.46 12.11 4.44
CA ARG A 21 -19.65 13.01 3.60
C ARG A 21 -18.48 12.31 2.89
N GLY A 22 -18.03 11.17 3.37
CA GLY A 22 -16.94 10.41 2.73
C GLY A 22 -17.39 9.67 1.45
N ALA A 23 -18.64 9.21 1.39
CA ALA A 23 -19.16 8.52 0.21
C ALA A 23 -19.31 9.49 -0.98
N GLU A 24 -19.88 10.69 -0.76
CA GLU A 24 -20.01 11.73 -1.80
C GLU A 24 -18.64 12.23 -2.29
N ALA A 25 -17.64 12.33 -1.40
CA ALA A 25 -16.29 12.71 -1.77
C ALA A 25 -15.60 11.60 -2.60
N ALA A 26 -15.78 10.32 -2.25
CA ALA A 26 -15.25 9.19 -3.01
C ALA A 26 -15.89 9.11 -4.41
N GLU A 27 -17.20 9.36 -4.51
CA GLU A 27 -17.92 9.36 -5.78
C GLU A 27 -17.46 10.49 -6.69
N ARG A 28 -17.26 11.71 -6.15
CA ARG A 28 -16.69 12.86 -6.87
C ARG A 28 -15.26 12.60 -7.35
N LEU A 29 -14.44 11.89 -6.57
CA LEU A 29 -13.06 11.53 -6.94
C LEU A 29 -13.04 10.44 -8.01
N ALA A 30 -13.96 9.47 -7.94
CA ALA A 30 -14.13 8.49 -9.00
C ALA A 30 -14.51 9.15 -10.35
N MET A 31 -15.34 10.20 -10.31
CA MET A 31 -15.68 11.02 -11.49
C MET A 31 -14.51 11.89 -11.98
N ALA A 32 -13.52 12.19 -11.13
CA ALA A 32 -12.32 12.95 -11.47
C ALA A 32 -11.17 12.06 -11.99
N THR A 33 -11.36 10.74 -12.02
CA THR A 33 -10.36 9.82 -12.57
C THR A 33 -10.25 10.02 -14.08
N PRO A 34 -9.03 10.14 -14.64
CA PRO A 34 -8.85 10.31 -16.08
C PRO A 34 -9.54 9.21 -16.90
N ASN A 35 -10.11 9.58 -18.05
CA ASN A 35 -10.91 8.66 -18.89
C ASN A 35 -10.14 7.41 -19.37
N HIS A 36 -8.82 7.47 -19.39
CA HIS A 36 -7.94 6.34 -19.74
C HIS A 36 -7.55 5.47 -18.55
N ILE A 37 -8.16 5.67 -17.39
CA ILE A 37 -7.98 4.84 -16.19
C ILE A 37 -9.32 4.28 -15.77
N ARG A 38 -9.37 2.98 -15.52
CA ARG A 38 -10.51 2.30 -14.89
C ARG A 38 -10.07 1.62 -13.61
N HIS A 39 -10.99 1.56 -12.70
CA HIS A 39 -10.83 0.98 -11.37
C HIS A 39 -11.76 -0.21 -11.20
N PHE A 40 -11.22 -1.32 -10.72
CA PHE A 40 -11.97 -2.51 -10.35
C PHE A 40 -11.49 -3.01 -8.99
N THR A 41 -12.41 -3.17 -8.04
CA THR A 41 -12.09 -3.71 -6.71
C THR A 41 -12.38 -5.21 -6.67
N ALA A 42 -11.38 -6.01 -6.36
CA ALA A 42 -11.53 -7.46 -6.21
C ALA A 42 -12.42 -7.82 -5.02
N ASP A 43 -13.15 -8.91 -5.12
CA ASP A 43 -14.01 -9.42 -4.04
C ASP A 43 -13.18 -10.28 -3.05
N ASN A 44 -12.27 -9.62 -2.36
CA ASN A 44 -11.45 -10.20 -1.29
C ASN A 44 -11.49 -9.34 -0.01
N PRO A 45 -12.69 -9.02 0.51
CA PRO A 45 -12.82 -8.16 1.68
C PRO A 45 -12.20 -8.81 2.92
N GLY A 46 -11.49 -8.01 3.71
CA GLY A 46 -10.82 -8.47 4.92
C GLY A 46 -10.29 -7.36 5.80
N ILE A 47 -9.73 -7.74 6.94
CA ILE A 47 -9.14 -6.79 7.89
C ILE A 47 -7.99 -5.99 7.23
N MET A 48 -7.21 -6.64 6.36
CA MET A 48 -6.07 -6.02 5.67
C MET A 48 -6.47 -5.37 4.35
N THR A 49 -7.46 -5.93 3.67
CA THR A 49 -7.88 -5.52 2.33
C THR A 49 -9.08 -4.57 2.31
N LEU A 50 -9.67 -4.28 3.47
CA LEU A 50 -10.87 -3.44 3.62
C LEU A 50 -12.06 -4.00 2.83
N GLN A 51 -12.52 -3.29 1.79
CA GLN A 51 -13.57 -3.74 0.88
C GLN A 51 -13.04 -4.68 -0.21
N GLY A 52 -11.72 -4.80 -0.34
CA GLY A 52 -11.02 -5.56 -1.35
C GLY A 52 -9.80 -4.81 -1.88
N THR A 53 -9.09 -5.45 -2.82
CA THR A 53 -7.93 -4.85 -3.47
C THR A 53 -8.35 -4.09 -4.71
N ASN A 54 -7.90 -2.85 -4.82
CA ASN A 54 -8.10 -2.04 -6.00
C ASN A 54 -7.11 -2.45 -7.09
N GLN A 55 -7.61 -2.68 -8.27
CA GLN A 55 -6.88 -3.02 -9.48
C GLN A 55 -7.19 -1.96 -10.53
N TYR A 56 -6.22 -1.62 -11.36
CA TYR A 56 -6.39 -0.52 -12.31
C TYR A 56 -6.06 -0.96 -13.72
N VAL A 57 -6.89 -0.57 -14.67
CA VAL A 57 -6.63 -0.69 -16.12
C VAL A 57 -6.29 0.69 -16.66
N VAL A 58 -5.13 0.82 -17.29
CA VAL A 58 -4.58 2.11 -17.70
C VAL A 58 -4.21 2.09 -19.16
N GLY A 59 -4.69 3.06 -19.93
CA GLY A 59 -4.37 3.22 -21.34
C GLY A 59 -5.61 3.34 -22.23
N LYS A 60 -5.41 3.12 -23.53
CA LYS A 60 -6.47 3.18 -24.56
C LYS A 60 -6.53 1.85 -25.31
N GLU A 61 -5.88 1.77 -26.47
CA GLU A 61 -5.91 0.56 -27.30
C GLU A 61 -5.06 -0.58 -26.71
N ASN A 62 -3.86 -0.26 -26.23
CA ASN A 62 -2.97 -1.19 -25.54
C ASN A 62 -2.89 -0.76 -24.07
N VAL A 63 -3.55 -1.52 -23.21
CA VAL A 63 -3.64 -1.17 -21.80
C VAL A 63 -2.66 -1.97 -20.95
N VAL A 64 -2.31 -1.41 -19.80
CA VAL A 64 -1.63 -2.11 -18.73
C VAL A 64 -2.58 -2.29 -17.55
N VAL A 65 -2.40 -3.38 -16.83
CA VAL A 65 -3.12 -3.66 -15.57
C VAL A 65 -2.15 -3.50 -14.42
N ILE A 66 -2.54 -2.76 -13.38
CA ILE A 66 -1.78 -2.61 -12.16
C ILE A 66 -2.45 -3.43 -11.06
N ASP A 67 -1.73 -4.40 -10.55
CA ASP A 67 -2.11 -5.43 -9.60
C ASP A 67 -3.24 -6.36 -10.08
N VAL A 68 -3.16 -7.62 -9.67
CA VAL A 68 -4.19 -8.64 -9.93
C VAL A 68 -4.35 -9.50 -8.68
N ALA A 69 -5.37 -9.22 -7.89
CA ALA A 69 -5.55 -9.74 -6.55
C ALA A 69 -5.79 -11.24 -6.49
N LEU A 70 -6.71 -11.74 -7.32
CA LEU A 70 -7.21 -13.10 -7.24
C LEU A 70 -7.11 -13.81 -8.59
N SER A 71 -6.88 -15.11 -8.54
CA SER A 71 -6.94 -16.01 -9.71
C SER A 71 -8.36 -16.49 -10.05
N ALA A 72 -9.39 -16.07 -9.30
CA ALA A 72 -10.77 -16.39 -9.56
C ALA A 72 -11.25 -15.82 -10.91
N ASP A 73 -12.02 -16.59 -11.66
CA ASP A 73 -12.51 -16.18 -12.99
C ASP A 73 -13.29 -14.86 -12.94
N SER A 74 -14.14 -14.66 -11.93
CA SER A 74 -14.91 -13.43 -11.74
C SER A 74 -14.02 -12.18 -11.60
N ASN A 75 -12.85 -12.31 -10.96
CA ASN A 75 -11.89 -11.21 -10.83
C ASN A 75 -11.23 -10.91 -12.19
N MET A 76 -10.85 -11.95 -12.92
CA MET A 76 -10.24 -11.78 -14.25
C MET A 76 -11.25 -11.25 -15.27
N ASP A 77 -12.50 -11.74 -15.23
CA ASP A 77 -13.59 -11.24 -16.08
C ASP A 77 -13.82 -9.75 -15.83
N GLY A 78 -13.92 -9.34 -14.55
CA GLY A 78 -14.07 -7.92 -14.20
C GLY A 78 -12.94 -7.02 -14.73
N ILE A 79 -11.68 -7.46 -14.68
CA ILE A 79 -10.55 -6.71 -15.26
C ILE A 79 -10.68 -6.62 -16.78
N ILE A 80 -11.01 -7.72 -17.44
CA ILE A 80 -11.16 -7.78 -18.91
C ILE A 80 -12.33 -6.89 -19.36
N GLU A 81 -13.48 -6.96 -18.67
CA GLU A 81 -14.63 -6.08 -18.93
C GLU A 81 -14.28 -4.59 -18.79
N GLN A 82 -13.47 -4.20 -17.79
CA GLN A 82 -13.02 -2.82 -17.69
C GLN A 82 -12.13 -2.42 -18.86
N ALA A 83 -11.25 -3.31 -19.33
CA ALA A 83 -10.41 -3.06 -20.50
C ALA A 83 -11.26 -2.91 -21.78
N GLU A 84 -12.23 -3.80 -22.00
CA GLU A 84 -13.15 -3.76 -23.13
C GLU A 84 -14.02 -2.49 -23.13
N ALA A 85 -14.54 -2.10 -21.96
CA ALA A 85 -15.32 -0.87 -21.80
C ALA A 85 -14.54 0.41 -22.11
N MET A 86 -13.20 0.36 -22.06
CA MET A 86 -12.31 1.44 -22.51
C MET A 86 -12.01 1.39 -24.03
N GLY A 87 -12.49 0.36 -24.72
CA GLY A 87 -12.13 0.11 -26.12
C GLY A 87 -10.73 -0.47 -26.31
N ALA A 88 -10.18 -1.12 -25.28
CA ALA A 88 -8.88 -1.75 -25.38
C ALA A 88 -8.90 -2.91 -26.37
N LYS A 89 -7.88 -2.96 -27.23
CA LYS A 89 -7.66 -4.08 -28.16
C LYS A 89 -6.86 -5.20 -27.50
N LYS A 90 -6.05 -4.84 -26.48
CA LYS A 90 -5.15 -5.77 -25.83
C LYS A 90 -4.77 -5.29 -24.41
N ILE A 91 -4.77 -6.22 -23.46
CA ILE A 91 -4.01 -6.08 -22.21
C ILE A 91 -2.57 -6.49 -22.53
N GLU A 92 -1.67 -5.51 -22.55
CA GLU A 92 -0.29 -5.75 -22.99
C GLU A 92 0.62 -6.17 -21.84
N LYS A 93 0.46 -5.53 -20.69
CA LYS A 93 1.31 -5.76 -19.51
C LYS A 93 0.47 -5.82 -18.23
N ILE A 94 0.98 -6.58 -17.28
CA ILE A 94 0.54 -6.61 -15.89
C ILE A 94 1.72 -6.12 -15.06
N LEU A 95 1.51 -5.06 -14.27
CA LEU A 95 2.53 -4.43 -13.44
C LEU A 95 2.15 -4.64 -11.98
N LEU A 96 3.05 -5.16 -11.18
CA LEU A 96 2.80 -5.44 -9.77
C LEU A 96 3.44 -4.35 -8.91
N THR A 97 2.64 -3.73 -8.04
CA THR A 97 3.19 -2.79 -7.06
C THR A 97 4.13 -3.51 -6.09
N HIS A 98 3.77 -4.71 -5.67
CA HIS A 98 4.55 -5.56 -4.78
C HIS A 98 4.07 -7.02 -4.82
N ILE A 99 4.67 -7.90 -3.97
CA ILE A 99 4.47 -9.35 -4.05
C ILE A 99 3.47 -9.92 -3.03
N HIS A 100 2.74 -9.14 -2.27
CA HIS A 100 1.70 -9.69 -1.41
C HIS A 100 0.61 -10.36 -2.26
N SER A 101 0.08 -11.47 -1.76
CA SER A 101 -0.83 -12.35 -2.51
C SER A 101 -2.09 -11.66 -2.99
N ASP A 102 -2.56 -10.68 -2.27
CA ASP A 102 -3.71 -9.84 -2.62
C ASP A 102 -3.41 -8.77 -3.70
N HIS A 103 -2.17 -8.67 -4.17
CA HIS A 103 -1.76 -7.83 -5.30
C HIS A 103 -1.24 -8.64 -6.50
N CYS A 104 -0.60 -9.78 -6.24
CA CYS A 104 0.02 -10.58 -7.29
C CYS A 104 -0.66 -11.93 -7.56
N GLY A 105 -1.59 -12.37 -6.70
CA GLY A 105 -2.12 -13.75 -6.70
C GLY A 105 -2.83 -14.16 -7.98
N GLY A 106 -3.38 -13.23 -8.74
CA GLY A 106 -4.05 -13.48 -10.02
C GLY A 106 -3.19 -13.23 -11.27
N ALA A 107 -1.98 -12.67 -11.11
CA ALA A 107 -1.19 -12.16 -12.24
C ALA A 107 -0.88 -13.23 -13.30
N LEU A 108 -0.43 -14.42 -12.90
CA LEU A 108 -0.15 -15.50 -13.85
C LEU A 108 -1.42 -16.10 -14.49
N ALA A 109 -2.54 -16.08 -13.77
CA ALA A 109 -3.81 -16.52 -14.33
C ALA A 109 -4.32 -15.53 -15.39
N LEU A 110 -4.24 -14.22 -15.13
CA LEU A 110 -4.60 -13.20 -16.12
C LEU A 110 -3.65 -13.24 -17.32
N LYS A 111 -2.33 -13.41 -17.10
CA LYS A 111 -1.35 -13.66 -18.17
C LYS A 111 -1.78 -14.82 -19.07
N LYS A 112 -2.16 -15.95 -18.50
CA LYS A 112 -2.60 -17.14 -19.26
C LYS A 112 -3.83 -16.86 -20.11
N ARG A 113 -4.78 -16.04 -19.63
CA ARG A 113 -6.00 -15.70 -20.35
C ARG A 113 -5.81 -14.68 -21.46
N THR A 114 -4.91 -13.71 -21.28
CA THR A 114 -4.79 -12.52 -22.14
C THR A 114 -3.52 -12.51 -22.98
N GLY A 115 -2.51 -13.29 -22.62
CA GLY A 115 -1.16 -13.21 -23.22
C GLY A 115 -0.37 -11.99 -22.77
N ALA A 116 -0.84 -11.25 -21.76
CA ALA A 116 -0.16 -10.09 -21.22
C ALA A 116 1.18 -10.48 -20.58
N LYS A 117 2.18 -9.59 -20.66
CA LYS A 117 3.48 -9.78 -20.05
C LYS A 117 3.46 -9.30 -18.58
N VAL A 118 3.89 -10.14 -17.65
CA VAL A 118 3.96 -9.79 -16.22
C VAL A 118 5.31 -9.19 -15.90
N GLY A 119 5.29 -8.00 -15.30
CA GLY A 119 6.46 -7.32 -14.78
C GLY A 119 6.45 -7.24 -13.25
N ILE A 120 7.64 -7.29 -12.66
CA ILE A 120 7.89 -7.23 -11.23
C ILE A 120 9.14 -6.40 -10.94
N HIS A 121 9.24 -5.82 -9.73
CA HIS A 121 10.47 -5.13 -9.36
C HIS A 121 11.66 -6.11 -9.33
N ARG A 122 12.81 -5.66 -9.85
CA ARG A 122 14.01 -6.51 -10.02
C ARG A 122 14.52 -7.18 -8.73
N SER A 123 14.28 -6.58 -7.55
CA SER A 123 14.65 -7.21 -6.27
C SER A 123 13.80 -8.44 -5.94
N ARG A 124 12.70 -8.66 -6.68
CA ARG A 124 11.78 -9.80 -6.54
C ARG A 124 11.82 -10.75 -7.73
N ALA A 125 12.84 -10.64 -8.56
CA ALA A 125 13.02 -11.50 -9.71
C ALA A 125 12.94 -12.98 -9.33
N GLY A 126 12.16 -13.77 -10.09
CA GLY A 126 11.94 -15.19 -9.85
C GLY A 126 10.87 -15.51 -8.79
N PHE A 127 10.29 -14.52 -8.12
CA PHE A 127 9.30 -14.76 -7.06
C PHE A 127 8.04 -15.46 -7.57
N LEU A 128 7.50 -15.03 -8.72
CA LEU A 128 6.31 -15.65 -9.30
C LEU A 128 6.62 -16.93 -10.09
N GLY A 129 7.88 -17.11 -10.51
CA GLY A 129 8.29 -18.23 -11.38
C GLY A 129 7.68 -18.18 -12.78
N GLY A 130 7.17 -17.03 -13.21
CA GLY A 130 6.49 -16.88 -14.51
C GLY A 130 6.34 -15.44 -14.98
N GLU A 131 7.01 -14.49 -14.35
CA GLU A 131 7.13 -13.11 -14.82
C GLU A 131 7.98 -13.03 -16.09
N ASP A 132 7.69 -12.05 -16.94
CA ASP A 132 8.33 -11.91 -18.25
C ASP A 132 9.42 -10.83 -18.27
N PHE A 133 9.32 -9.83 -17.40
CA PHE A 133 10.28 -8.74 -17.34
C PHE A 133 10.37 -8.14 -15.93
N GLN A 134 11.42 -7.39 -15.72
CA GLN A 134 11.69 -6.72 -14.46
C GLN A 134 11.86 -5.23 -14.71
N TYR A 135 11.53 -4.44 -13.69
CA TYR A 135 11.75 -2.99 -13.70
C TYR A 135 12.44 -2.54 -12.42
N GLY A 136 13.00 -1.37 -12.47
CA GLY A 136 13.64 -0.71 -11.34
C GLY A 136 13.25 0.76 -11.23
N ASP A 137 13.85 1.42 -10.27
CA ASP A 137 13.58 2.82 -9.97
C ASP A 137 13.84 3.72 -11.18
N ASN A 138 12.93 4.71 -11.38
CA ASN A 138 12.97 5.70 -12.46
C ASN A 138 12.84 5.12 -13.88
N GLU A 139 12.59 3.82 -14.04
CA GLU A 139 12.29 3.26 -15.36
C GLU A 139 10.91 3.69 -15.81
N ARG A 140 10.73 3.75 -17.13
CA ARG A 140 9.48 4.14 -17.78
C ARG A 140 8.84 2.95 -18.48
N ILE A 141 7.55 2.77 -18.23
CA ILE A 141 6.76 1.70 -18.85
C ILE A 141 5.67 2.35 -19.68
N SER A 142 5.79 2.22 -21.00
CA SER A 142 4.79 2.73 -21.93
C SER A 142 3.52 1.90 -21.91
N PHE A 143 2.40 2.59 -22.13
CA PHE A 143 1.08 2.04 -22.40
C PHE A 143 0.43 2.78 -23.57
N GLY A 144 -0.70 2.33 -24.06
CA GLY A 144 -1.41 3.00 -25.15
C GLY A 144 -1.89 4.41 -24.75
N GLY A 145 -1.13 5.43 -25.15
CA GLY A 145 -1.45 6.84 -24.91
C GLY A 145 -0.61 7.53 -23.83
N GLY A 146 0.40 6.85 -23.23
CA GLY A 146 1.25 7.47 -22.21
C GLY A 146 2.35 6.55 -21.67
N GLU A 147 2.90 6.95 -20.56
CA GLU A 147 3.91 6.18 -19.85
C GLU A 147 3.75 6.29 -18.33
N LEU A 148 4.13 5.25 -17.60
CA LEU A 148 4.26 5.22 -16.15
C LEU A 148 5.73 5.29 -15.78
N SER A 149 6.07 6.17 -14.86
CA SER A 149 7.37 6.16 -14.17
C SER A 149 7.30 5.21 -12.97
N VAL A 150 8.22 4.28 -12.90
CA VAL A 150 8.38 3.40 -11.74
C VAL A 150 9.07 4.17 -10.63
N LEU A 151 8.44 4.26 -9.48
CA LEU A 151 9.03 4.85 -8.28
C LEU A 151 9.24 3.73 -7.26
N HIS A 152 10.48 3.31 -7.06
CA HIS A 152 10.79 2.33 -6.02
C HIS A 152 10.55 2.99 -4.66
N THR A 153 9.60 2.46 -3.90
CA THR A 153 9.11 2.97 -2.62
C THR A 153 9.14 1.87 -1.55
N PRO A 154 10.37 1.39 -1.19
CA PRO A 154 10.50 0.33 -0.21
C PRO A 154 10.03 0.76 1.17
N GLY A 155 9.68 -0.21 1.99
CA GLY A 155 9.33 0.00 3.38
C GLY A 155 8.12 -0.77 3.85
N HIS A 156 7.02 -0.81 3.11
CA HIS A 156 5.95 -1.77 3.33
C HIS A 156 6.45 -3.19 3.00
N GLU A 157 7.11 -3.31 1.87
CA GLU A 157 7.83 -4.46 1.34
C GLU A 157 9.05 -3.93 0.59
N SER A 158 10.16 -4.70 0.52
CA SER A 158 11.44 -4.18 0.01
C SER A 158 11.46 -3.97 -1.51
N GLY A 159 10.61 -4.65 -2.27
CA GLY A 159 10.44 -4.47 -3.72
C GLY A 159 9.24 -3.62 -4.11
N HIS A 160 8.58 -2.96 -3.15
CA HIS A 160 7.39 -2.16 -3.42
C HIS A 160 7.70 -1.01 -4.37
N CYS A 161 6.81 -0.82 -5.36
CA CYS A 161 6.85 0.31 -6.29
C CYS A 161 5.51 1.03 -6.33
N CYS A 162 5.55 2.35 -6.38
CA CYS A 162 4.46 3.15 -6.90
C CYS A 162 4.65 3.36 -8.42
N PHE A 163 3.57 3.59 -9.15
CA PHE A 163 3.62 4.00 -10.55
C PHE A 163 3.06 5.40 -10.68
N TYR A 164 3.81 6.28 -11.33
CA TYR A 164 3.42 7.69 -11.49
C TYR A 164 3.17 8.02 -12.96
N GLU A 165 1.99 8.50 -13.25
CA GLU A 165 1.57 9.03 -14.54
C GLU A 165 1.65 10.56 -14.49
N ALA A 166 2.60 11.13 -15.24
CA ALA A 166 2.92 12.55 -15.14
C ALA A 166 1.93 13.47 -15.89
N GLY A 167 1.26 12.97 -16.92
CA GLY A 167 0.31 13.73 -17.73
C GLY A 167 -0.87 14.25 -16.90
N ASP A 168 -1.55 13.37 -16.21
CA ASP A 168 -2.67 13.69 -15.32
C ASP A 168 -2.27 13.77 -13.84
N LYS A 169 -0.98 13.59 -13.52
CA LYS A 169 -0.41 13.67 -12.16
C LYS A 169 -1.03 12.65 -11.21
N VAL A 170 -1.20 11.42 -11.69
CA VAL A 170 -1.80 10.32 -10.95
C VAL A 170 -0.72 9.40 -10.39
N LEU A 171 -0.88 9.02 -9.11
CA LEU A 171 -0.02 8.06 -8.45
C LEU A 171 -0.81 6.79 -8.09
N PHE A 172 -0.40 5.65 -8.61
CA PHE A 172 -0.82 4.33 -8.15
C PHE A 172 0.09 3.93 -7.00
N SER A 173 -0.43 3.99 -5.78
CA SER A 173 0.42 3.88 -4.59
C SER A 173 0.57 2.46 -4.06
N GLY A 174 -0.14 1.47 -4.59
CA GLY A 174 -0.20 0.16 -3.96
C GLY A 174 -0.46 0.29 -2.47
N ASP A 175 0.33 -0.41 -1.66
CA ASP A 175 0.23 -0.38 -0.20
C ASP A 175 1.20 0.60 0.49
N ASN A 176 1.83 1.49 -0.28
CA ASN A 176 2.60 2.58 0.34
C ASN A 176 1.67 3.58 1.02
N ILE A 177 0.56 3.96 0.38
CA ILE A 177 -0.46 4.87 0.93
C ILE A 177 -1.84 4.29 0.64
N LEU A 178 -2.63 4.05 1.69
CA LEU A 178 -3.98 3.50 1.61
C LEU A 178 -5.03 4.62 1.67
N GLY A 179 -6.19 4.35 1.09
CA GLY A 179 -7.32 5.27 1.14
C GLY A 179 -7.95 5.39 2.53
N PHE A 180 -7.76 4.39 3.38
CA PHE A 180 -8.19 4.36 4.77
C PHE A 180 -7.15 3.66 5.65
N GLY A 181 -6.92 4.19 6.85
CA GLY A 181 -5.92 3.65 7.76
C GLY A 181 -4.49 3.95 7.33
N THR A 182 -3.55 3.12 7.74
CA THR A 182 -2.13 3.19 7.37
C THR A 182 -1.57 1.82 7.04
N ALA A 183 -0.60 1.77 6.14
CA ALA A 183 0.07 0.54 5.72
C ALA A 183 0.70 -0.21 6.91
N VAL A 184 0.69 -1.51 6.87
CA VAL A 184 1.42 -2.35 7.83
C VAL A 184 2.88 -2.44 7.40
N ILE A 185 3.78 -2.17 8.33
CA ILE A 185 5.23 -2.34 8.11
C ILE A 185 5.66 -3.54 8.93
N ARG A 186 5.90 -4.67 8.25
CA ARG A 186 6.18 -5.94 8.89
C ARG A 186 7.63 -6.37 8.68
N PRO A 187 8.51 -6.24 9.71
CA PRO A 187 9.83 -6.82 9.64
C PRO A 187 9.80 -8.36 9.47
N PRO A 188 10.84 -8.98 8.87
CA PRO A 188 12.10 -8.36 8.46
C PRO A 188 12.07 -7.69 7.09
N ASP A 189 11.09 -7.94 6.25
CA ASP A 189 11.01 -7.37 4.90
C ASP A 189 10.56 -5.91 4.91
N GLY A 190 9.54 -5.59 5.73
CA GLY A 190 9.12 -4.22 6.00
C GLY A 190 10.15 -3.44 6.82
N ASN A 191 10.36 -2.16 6.48
CA ASN A 191 11.38 -1.29 7.07
C ASN A 191 10.84 0.13 7.27
N MET A 192 10.72 0.57 8.52
CA MET A 192 10.16 1.89 8.85
C MET A 192 11.03 3.06 8.36
N THR A 193 12.35 2.91 8.36
CA THR A 193 13.27 3.94 7.85
C THR A 193 13.08 4.16 6.35
N ASP A 194 13.04 3.07 5.58
CA ASP A 194 12.85 3.13 4.13
C ASP A 194 11.45 3.60 3.78
N TYR A 195 10.44 3.20 4.56
CA TYR A 195 9.06 3.63 4.39
C TYR A 195 8.92 5.16 4.54
N LEU A 196 9.50 5.75 5.58
CA LEU A 196 9.49 7.20 5.78
C LEU A 196 10.21 7.95 4.64
N LYS A 197 11.38 7.46 4.21
CA LYS A 197 12.10 8.02 3.05
C LYS A 197 11.26 7.93 1.76
N SER A 198 10.53 6.84 1.57
CA SER A 198 9.64 6.66 0.43
C SER A 198 8.49 7.68 0.45
N LEU A 199 7.87 7.93 1.60
CA LEU A 199 6.85 8.95 1.76
C LEU A 199 7.40 10.36 1.51
N GLU A 200 8.57 10.69 2.07
CA GLU A 200 9.24 11.97 1.87
C GLU A 200 9.58 12.21 0.39
N ARG A 201 10.08 11.17 -0.29
CA ARG A 201 10.35 11.22 -1.74
C ARG A 201 9.10 11.58 -2.55
N LEU A 202 7.94 11.01 -2.20
CA LEU A 202 6.68 11.28 -2.92
C LEU A 202 6.22 12.74 -2.79
N LEU A 203 6.60 13.47 -1.75
CA LEU A 203 6.34 14.90 -1.63
C LEU A 203 7.05 15.75 -2.70
N GLY A 204 8.09 15.21 -3.34
CA GLY A 204 8.79 15.86 -4.46
C GLY A 204 8.08 15.76 -5.81
N PHE A 205 6.96 15.02 -5.90
CA PHE A 205 6.19 14.85 -7.12
C PHE A 205 4.92 15.71 -7.11
N ASN A 206 4.54 16.22 -8.28
CA ASN A 206 3.30 16.97 -8.45
C ASN A 206 2.12 15.99 -8.61
N ILE A 207 1.59 15.47 -7.50
CA ILE A 207 0.52 14.48 -7.49
C ILE A 207 -0.82 15.19 -7.26
N SER A 208 -1.79 14.97 -8.13
CA SER A 208 -3.16 15.48 -8.02
C SER A 208 -4.13 14.46 -7.45
N LEU A 209 -3.88 13.16 -7.71
CA LEU A 209 -4.74 12.06 -7.30
C LEU A 209 -3.89 10.84 -6.93
N ILE A 210 -4.19 10.21 -5.79
CA ILE A 210 -3.62 8.90 -5.44
C ILE A 210 -4.70 7.83 -5.62
N LEU A 211 -4.31 6.76 -6.30
CA LEU A 211 -5.05 5.53 -6.54
C LEU A 211 -4.43 4.41 -5.70
N PRO A 212 -4.98 4.13 -4.49
CA PRO A 212 -4.37 3.21 -3.54
C PRO A 212 -4.70 1.75 -3.80
N GLY A 213 -3.90 0.81 -3.29
CA GLY A 213 -4.20 -0.62 -3.31
C GLY A 213 -5.46 -0.99 -2.54
N HIS A 214 -5.78 -0.24 -1.48
CA HIS A 214 -6.99 -0.47 -0.67
C HIS A 214 -7.67 0.81 -0.25
N GLY A 215 -9.02 0.76 -0.19
CA GLY A 215 -9.86 1.88 0.23
C GLY A 215 -10.11 2.93 -0.85
N PRO A 216 -10.69 4.08 -0.49
CA PRO A 216 -11.10 5.10 -1.45
C PRO A 216 -9.91 5.87 -2.05
N LEU A 217 -10.14 6.47 -3.22
CA LEU A 217 -9.21 7.38 -3.90
C LEU A 217 -8.89 8.61 -3.03
N ILE A 218 -7.71 9.21 -3.21
CA ILE A 218 -7.22 10.31 -2.36
C ILE A 218 -7.00 11.56 -3.21
N GLY A 219 -7.88 12.55 -3.06
CA GLY A 219 -7.83 13.82 -3.79
C GLY A 219 -7.04 14.93 -3.11
N LYS A 220 -6.39 14.67 -1.98
CA LYS A 220 -5.48 15.59 -1.31
C LYS A 220 -4.14 14.89 -1.00
N PRO A 221 -3.35 14.57 -2.04
CA PRO A 221 -2.16 13.73 -1.92
C PRO A 221 -1.15 14.22 -0.91
N GLU A 222 -0.70 15.48 -1.02
CA GLU A 222 0.30 16.05 -0.13
C GLU A 222 -0.14 16.02 1.35
N ALA A 223 -1.38 16.41 1.61
CA ALA A 223 -1.92 16.39 2.97
C ALA A 223 -1.94 14.95 3.53
N LYS A 224 -2.31 13.96 2.70
CA LYS A 224 -2.32 12.55 3.10
C LYS A 224 -0.92 12.00 3.36
N ILE A 225 0.05 12.34 2.52
CA ILE A 225 1.45 11.92 2.71
C ILE A 225 2.00 12.51 4.02
N ARG A 226 1.79 13.81 4.27
CA ARG A 226 2.21 14.46 5.51
C ARG A 226 1.53 13.88 6.75
N GLU A 227 0.23 13.55 6.66
CA GLU A 227 -0.52 12.85 7.70
C GLU A 227 0.14 11.50 8.04
N TYR A 228 0.54 10.72 7.04
CA TYR A 228 1.23 9.45 7.23
C TYR A 228 2.57 9.61 7.93
N ILE A 229 3.40 10.55 7.48
CA ILE A 229 4.70 10.84 8.09
C ILE A 229 4.49 11.24 9.56
N GLN A 230 3.60 12.19 9.83
CA GLN A 230 3.32 12.68 11.18
C GLN A 230 2.84 11.54 12.10
N HIS A 231 1.88 10.73 11.62
CA HIS A 231 1.39 9.56 12.36
C HIS A 231 2.52 8.58 12.73
N ARG A 232 3.48 8.31 11.83
CA ARG A 232 4.63 7.44 12.12
C ARG A 232 5.55 8.06 13.16
N LEU A 233 5.84 9.34 13.07
CA LEU A 233 6.67 10.05 14.04
C LEU A 233 6.01 10.09 15.43
N GLU A 234 4.72 10.34 15.51
CA GLU A 234 3.96 10.30 16.77
C GLU A 234 3.99 8.91 17.39
N ARG A 235 3.83 7.87 16.58
CA ARG A 235 3.90 6.48 17.03
C ARG A 235 5.28 6.13 17.57
N GLU A 236 6.32 6.62 16.94
CA GLU A 236 7.71 6.48 17.42
C GLU A 236 7.91 7.15 18.79
N GLN A 237 7.39 8.37 18.96
CA GLN A 237 7.44 9.04 20.26
C GLN A 237 6.70 8.27 21.35
N GLN A 238 5.58 7.63 21.03
CA GLN A 238 4.84 6.76 21.97
C GLN A 238 5.66 5.52 22.34
N VAL A 239 6.39 4.90 21.41
CA VAL A 239 7.30 3.79 21.69
C VAL A 239 8.40 4.23 22.65
N LEU A 240 9.04 5.37 22.42
CA LEU A 240 10.05 5.93 23.30
C LEU A 240 9.49 6.26 24.70
N ALA A 241 8.28 6.81 24.76
CA ALA A 241 7.62 7.10 26.04
C ALA A 241 7.29 5.82 26.82
N ALA A 242 6.91 4.74 26.14
CA ALA A 242 6.68 3.44 26.74
C ALA A 242 7.98 2.87 27.35
N LEU A 243 9.08 2.93 26.61
CA LEU A 243 10.40 2.50 27.09
C LEU A 243 10.84 3.30 28.32
N ARG A 244 10.65 4.64 28.36
CA ARG A 244 10.93 5.49 29.55
C ARG A 244 10.12 5.06 30.76
N LYS A 245 8.92 4.49 30.59
CA LYS A 245 8.07 3.96 31.66
C LYS A 245 8.38 2.50 32.03
N GLY A 246 9.50 1.95 31.54
CA GLY A 246 9.93 0.57 31.83
C GLY A 246 9.17 -0.51 31.04
N ARG A 247 8.34 -0.14 30.07
CA ARG A 247 7.74 -1.10 29.13
C ARG A 247 8.80 -1.49 28.11
N ASN A 248 9.33 -2.68 28.20
CA ASN A 248 10.53 -3.06 27.46
C ASN A 248 10.40 -4.30 26.58
N THR A 249 9.21 -4.87 26.45
CA THR A 249 8.89 -5.91 25.47
C THR A 249 7.94 -5.36 24.40
N ILE A 250 7.92 -5.98 23.21
CA ILE A 250 6.97 -5.59 22.14
C ILE A 250 5.54 -5.65 22.66
N GLY A 251 5.17 -6.73 23.39
CA GLY A 251 3.82 -6.88 23.94
C GLY A 251 3.45 -5.78 24.93
N ASP A 252 4.32 -5.45 25.91
CA ASP A 252 4.06 -4.39 26.89
C ASP A 252 3.90 -3.02 26.25
N ILE A 253 4.76 -2.72 25.26
CA ILE A 253 4.72 -1.46 24.50
C ILE A 253 3.41 -1.40 23.70
N THR A 254 3.07 -2.50 23.01
CA THR A 254 1.82 -2.58 22.22
C THR A 254 0.59 -2.37 23.10
N GLN A 255 0.50 -3.04 24.24
CA GLN A 255 -0.61 -2.88 25.17
C GLN A 255 -0.75 -1.45 25.70
N MET A 256 0.37 -0.75 25.90
CA MET A 256 0.34 0.64 26.34
C MET A 256 -0.13 1.61 25.25
N ILE A 257 0.25 1.36 23.98
CA ILE A 257 -0.02 2.28 22.86
C ILE A 257 -1.38 2.02 22.22
N TYR A 258 -1.80 0.74 22.13
CA TYR A 258 -2.97 0.28 21.39
C TYR A 258 -4.05 -0.27 22.36
N VAL A 259 -4.55 0.59 23.25
CA VAL A 259 -5.43 0.21 24.39
C VAL A 259 -6.75 -0.40 23.92
N ASP A 260 -7.33 0.13 22.81
CA ASP A 260 -8.66 -0.25 22.34
C ASP A 260 -8.62 -1.13 21.07
N VAL A 261 -7.47 -1.77 20.80
CA VAL A 261 -7.31 -2.61 19.59
C VAL A 261 -7.90 -3.99 19.84
N SER A 262 -8.73 -4.47 18.90
CA SER A 262 -9.28 -5.82 18.99
C SER A 262 -8.18 -6.88 18.99
N PRO A 263 -8.40 -8.05 19.64
CA PRO A 263 -7.43 -9.14 19.64
C PRO A 263 -6.97 -9.58 18.25
N ALA A 264 -7.84 -9.51 17.25
CA ALA A 264 -7.52 -9.86 15.88
C ALA A 264 -6.46 -8.93 15.24
N LEU A 265 -6.34 -7.70 15.74
CA LEU A 265 -5.39 -6.69 15.25
C LEU A 265 -4.17 -6.52 16.16
N GLN A 266 -4.14 -7.19 17.31
CA GLN A 266 -3.04 -7.09 18.29
C GLN A 266 -1.69 -7.42 17.60
N ARG A 267 -1.64 -8.51 16.84
CA ARG A 267 -0.41 -8.92 16.13
C ARG A 267 0.02 -7.91 15.06
N VAL A 268 -0.92 -7.25 14.41
CA VAL A 268 -0.64 -6.18 13.44
C VAL A 268 -0.03 -4.97 14.15
N ALA A 269 -0.55 -4.61 15.31
CA ALA A 269 0.00 -3.56 16.15
C ALA A 269 1.42 -3.89 16.65
N GLU A 270 1.70 -5.16 17.01
CA GLU A 270 3.04 -5.62 17.38
C GLU A 270 4.05 -5.45 16.25
N PHE A 271 3.70 -5.72 14.99
CA PHE A 271 4.57 -5.45 13.86
C PHE A 271 4.92 -3.96 13.73
N SER A 272 3.95 -3.07 13.95
CA SER A 272 4.20 -1.63 13.94
C SER A 272 5.20 -1.23 15.03
N VAL A 273 5.02 -1.72 16.26
CA VAL A 273 5.95 -1.47 17.37
C VAL A 273 7.34 -2.03 17.03
N GLN A 274 7.43 -3.26 16.52
CA GLN A 274 8.68 -3.89 16.11
C GLN A 274 9.41 -3.03 15.05
N ALA A 275 8.70 -2.57 14.02
CA ALA A 275 9.28 -1.75 12.96
C ALA A 275 9.87 -0.44 13.49
N HIS A 276 9.21 0.23 14.44
CA HIS A 276 9.75 1.41 15.11
C HIS A 276 10.95 1.09 15.98
N LEU A 277 10.93 0.01 16.75
CA LEU A 277 12.07 -0.43 17.57
C LEU A 277 13.29 -0.74 16.71
N GLU A 278 13.11 -1.42 15.58
CA GLU A 278 14.21 -1.70 14.65
C GLU A 278 14.79 -0.43 14.02
N LYS A 279 13.94 0.56 13.69
CA LYS A 279 14.41 1.88 13.25
C LYS A 279 15.23 2.57 14.35
N LEU A 280 14.72 2.63 15.57
CA LEU A 280 15.40 3.23 16.72
C LEU A 280 16.72 2.54 17.07
N MET A 281 16.80 1.22 16.86
CA MET A 281 18.05 0.47 17.02
C MET A 281 19.08 0.86 15.96
N ARG A 282 18.68 1.01 14.68
CA ARG A 282 19.57 1.48 13.61
C ARG A 282 20.07 2.90 13.84
N GLU A 283 19.29 3.72 14.52
CA GLU A 283 19.64 5.10 14.92
C GLU A 283 20.48 5.16 16.20
N GLY A 284 20.78 4.03 16.83
CA GLY A 284 21.56 3.99 18.07
C GLY A 284 20.82 4.54 19.30
N ARG A 285 19.52 4.68 19.26
CA ARG A 285 18.67 5.22 20.35
C ARG A 285 18.14 4.13 21.28
N VAL A 286 18.04 2.91 20.78
CA VAL A 286 17.56 1.74 21.51
C VAL A 286 18.51 0.58 21.28
N LYS A 287 18.75 -0.24 22.30
CA LYS A 287 19.41 -1.55 22.15
C LYS A 287 18.45 -2.67 22.51
N ARG A 288 18.68 -3.84 21.94
CA ARG A 288 17.97 -5.07 22.30
C ARG A 288 18.87 -5.97 23.14
N GLU A 289 18.35 -6.43 24.27
CA GLU A 289 18.98 -7.46 25.11
C GLU A 289 17.99 -8.61 25.26
N THR A 290 18.29 -9.73 24.62
CA THR A 290 17.39 -10.90 24.53
C THR A 290 16.01 -10.50 23.97
N ASN A 291 14.97 -10.42 24.80
CA ASN A 291 13.61 -10.05 24.42
C ASN A 291 13.21 -8.64 24.93
N ARG A 292 14.16 -7.87 25.44
CA ARG A 292 13.92 -6.55 26.01
C ARG A 292 14.60 -5.47 25.18
N TYR A 293 13.97 -4.32 25.12
CA TYR A 293 14.46 -3.13 24.44
C TYR A 293 14.75 -2.05 25.48
N LEU A 294 15.91 -1.45 25.42
CA LEU A 294 16.39 -0.47 26.38
C LEU A 294 16.77 0.82 25.66
N LEU A 295 16.37 1.95 26.22
CA LEU A 295 16.85 3.25 25.74
C LEU A 295 18.36 3.33 25.97
N LEU A 296 19.06 3.86 24.99
CA LEU A 296 20.42 4.34 25.16
C LEU A 296 20.33 5.80 25.63
N SER A 297 21.17 6.20 26.61
CA SER A 297 21.26 7.58 27.04
C SER A 297 21.66 8.45 25.86
N ASP A 298 20.97 9.56 25.65
CA ASP A 298 21.41 10.59 24.72
C ASP A 298 22.82 11.01 25.17
N ASN A 299 23.86 10.72 24.34
CA ASN A 299 25.22 11.21 24.52
C ASN A 299 25.30 12.67 24.10
#